data_440494cbe9646bd2d4c69938f0f129a2
#
_entry.id   440494cbe9646bd2d4c69938f0f129a2
#
_cell.length_a   1.000
_cell.length_b   1.000
_cell.length_c   1.000
_cell.angle_alpha   90.00
_cell.angle_beta   90.00
_cell.angle_gamma   90.00
#
_symmetry.space_group_name_H-M   'P 1'
#
loop_
_entity.id
_entity.type
_entity.pdbx_description
1 polymer ?
#
loop_
_entity_poly.entity_id
_entity_poly.type
_entity_poly.pdbx_seq_one_letter_code
_entity_poly.pdbx_strand_id
1 'polypeptide(L)'
;DLPFMPQKEAWKNVSEVLDKLGVDVSDDVICYVMEHSIMSEEEKKAIARAEEEDTKIPTAKTQWTEDDDCYYFMTYTTWQDYPVLPPVMGEGFDENNVSVIYNKNGIQSLSRNGYYPLELKNEVEVVSPEMVLKALEKYFGNIISDDIYEVQRISLCQKVVQVNPDKHSAEIEPVWECRVLVKNSDLPDSSYLQKIYFHAETLKVM
;
A
#
# COMPACT_ATOMS: atom_id res chain seq x y z
N ASP A 1 15.43 4.43 13.74
CA ASP A 1 15.04 3.34 14.66
C ASP A 1 14.61 3.91 16.01
N LEU A 2 13.60 3.30 16.61
CA LEU A 2 13.16 3.66 17.96
C LEU A 2 14.09 3.08 19.03
N PRO A 3 14.21 3.74 20.21
CA PRO A 3 15.16 3.33 21.25
C PRO A 3 14.95 1.91 21.79
N PHE A 4 13.73 1.40 21.74
CA PHE A 4 13.40 0.10 22.33
C PHE A 4 13.81 -1.10 21.42
N MET A 5 13.90 -0.91 20.10
CA MET A 5 14.25 -1.99 19.15
C MET A 5 14.52 -1.42 17.75
N PRO A 6 15.49 -1.96 16.98
CA PRO A 6 15.66 -1.63 15.58
C PRO A 6 14.45 -2.07 14.74
N GLN A 7 14.07 -1.25 13.74
CA GLN A 7 12.95 -1.52 12.82
C GLN A 7 13.01 -2.93 12.22
N LYS A 8 14.19 -3.34 11.76
CA LYS A 8 14.40 -4.65 11.12
C LYS A 8 14.12 -5.82 12.08
N GLU A 9 14.46 -5.66 13.35
CA GLU A 9 14.21 -6.68 14.38
C GLU A 9 12.71 -6.71 14.75
N ALA A 10 12.09 -5.55 14.87
CA ALA A 10 10.65 -5.44 15.07
C ALA A 10 9.87 -6.12 13.94
N TRP A 11 10.26 -5.87 12.68
CA TRP A 11 9.62 -6.54 11.53
C TRP A 11 9.84 -8.06 11.55
N LYS A 12 11.03 -8.53 11.92
CA LYS A 12 11.28 -9.96 12.08
C LYS A 12 10.33 -10.62 13.09
N ASN A 13 10.11 -9.96 14.23
CA ASN A 13 9.17 -10.46 15.23
C ASN A 13 7.72 -10.48 14.71
N VAL A 14 7.35 -9.48 13.91
CA VAL A 14 6.03 -9.43 13.26
C VAL A 14 5.89 -10.57 12.24
N SER A 15 6.86 -10.76 11.36
CA SER A 15 6.82 -11.81 10.32
C SER A 15 6.72 -13.21 10.92
N GLU A 16 7.44 -13.49 12.02
CA GLU A 16 7.32 -14.77 12.74
C GLU A 16 5.90 -15.03 13.29
N VAL A 17 5.17 -13.98 13.65
CA VAL A 17 3.77 -14.10 14.08
C VAL A 17 2.85 -14.32 12.88
N LEU A 18 3.06 -13.58 11.78
CA LEU A 18 2.28 -13.76 10.55
C LEU A 18 2.44 -15.18 10.00
N ASP A 19 3.66 -15.70 9.97
CA ASP A 19 3.97 -17.10 9.57
C ASP A 19 3.19 -18.11 10.42
N LYS A 20 3.18 -17.93 11.75
CA LYS A 20 2.44 -18.82 12.67
C LYS A 20 0.93 -18.75 12.45
N LEU A 21 0.42 -17.61 11.95
CA LEU A 21 -0.98 -17.43 11.60
C LEU A 21 -1.31 -17.92 10.19
N GLY A 22 -0.31 -18.39 9.42
CA GLY A 22 -0.47 -18.81 8.03
C GLY A 22 -0.80 -17.64 7.10
N VAL A 23 -0.24 -16.46 7.39
CA VAL A 23 -0.42 -15.25 6.58
C VAL A 23 0.87 -14.99 5.81
N ASP A 24 0.90 -15.40 4.56
CA ASP A 24 2.00 -15.09 3.66
C ASP A 24 1.93 -13.62 3.24
N VAL A 25 3.04 -12.90 3.36
CA VAL A 25 3.13 -11.48 3.06
C VAL A 25 4.28 -11.17 2.12
N SER A 26 4.15 -10.08 1.39
CA SER A 26 5.17 -9.57 0.50
C SER A 26 6.38 -9.03 1.27
N ASP A 27 7.57 -9.18 0.68
CA ASP A 27 8.80 -8.54 1.17
C ASP A 27 8.78 -7.01 1.01
N ASP A 28 7.81 -6.46 0.26
CA ASP A 28 7.60 -5.03 0.08
C ASP A 28 6.87 -4.46 1.29
N VAL A 29 7.64 -4.08 2.30
CA VAL A 29 7.15 -3.59 3.59
C VAL A 29 7.39 -2.10 3.70
N ILE A 30 6.32 -1.34 3.91
CA ILE A 30 6.40 0.07 4.28
C ILE A 30 6.40 0.15 5.80
N CYS A 31 7.29 0.95 6.36
CA CYS A 31 7.34 1.21 7.80
C CYS A 31 7.34 2.70 8.08
N TYR A 32 6.40 3.14 8.89
CA TYR A 32 6.43 4.47 9.49
C TYR A 32 6.91 4.37 10.93
N VAL A 33 7.85 5.26 11.28
CA VAL A 33 8.33 5.43 12.65
C VAL A 33 7.46 6.48 13.31
N MET A 34 6.65 6.08 14.27
CA MET A 34 5.67 6.92 14.94
C MET A 34 6.21 7.30 16.32
N GLU A 35 6.95 8.41 16.38
CA GLU A 35 7.43 8.96 17.65
C GLU A 35 6.33 9.77 18.35
N HIS A 36 6.24 9.67 19.66
CA HIS A 36 5.22 10.38 20.46
C HIS A 36 5.21 11.90 20.21
N SER A 37 6.37 12.49 19.97
CA SER A 37 6.51 13.92 19.64
C SER A 37 5.80 14.26 18.32
N ILE A 38 6.02 13.44 17.28
CA ILE A 38 5.40 13.60 15.96
C ILE A 38 3.89 13.37 16.06
N MET A 39 3.47 12.30 16.75
CA MET A 39 2.04 12.00 16.95
C MET A 39 1.31 13.11 17.68
N SER A 40 1.95 13.72 18.70
CA SER A 40 1.40 14.87 19.41
C SER A 40 1.22 16.09 18.50
N GLU A 41 2.17 16.35 17.61
CA GLU A 41 2.07 17.46 16.67
C GLU A 41 1.00 17.24 15.61
N GLU A 42 0.94 16.03 15.03
CA GLU A 42 -0.08 15.69 14.02
C GLU A 42 -1.50 15.69 14.61
N GLU A 43 -1.67 15.25 15.86
CA GLU A 43 -2.96 15.35 16.58
C GLU A 43 -3.40 16.82 16.73
N LYS A 44 -2.50 17.72 17.13
CA LYS A 44 -2.80 19.16 17.22
C LYS A 44 -3.21 19.76 15.88
N LYS A 45 -2.49 19.39 14.80
CA LYS A 45 -2.84 19.82 13.44
C LYS A 45 -4.20 19.28 12.99
N ALA A 46 -4.50 18.01 13.30
CA ALA A 46 -5.79 17.40 12.96
C ALA A 46 -6.96 18.08 13.69
N ILE A 47 -6.76 18.42 14.97
CA ILE A 47 -7.76 19.17 15.76
C ILE A 47 -7.97 20.56 15.16
N ALA A 48 -6.89 21.30 14.90
CA ALA A 48 -7.00 22.66 14.32
C ALA A 48 -7.71 22.65 12.97
N ARG A 49 -7.41 21.68 12.12
CA ARG A 49 -8.08 21.51 10.81
C ARG A 49 -9.57 21.20 11.00
N ALA A 50 -9.92 20.30 11.95
CA ALA A 50 -11.32 19.98 12.20
C ALA A 50 -12.12 21.18 12.72
N GLU A 51 -11.49 22.05 13.52
CA GLU A 51 -12.08 23.32 13.97
C GLU A 51 -12.29 24.29 12.82
N GLU A 52 -11.30 24.45 11.92
CA GLU A 52 -11.40 25.30 10.73
C GLU A 52 -12.48 24.84 9.75
N GLU A 53 -12.62 23.53 9.56
CA GLU A 53 -13.58 22.91 8.63
C GLU A 53 -14.96 22.68 9.23
N ASP A 54 -15.20 23.06 10.48
CA ASP A 54 -16.43 22.81 11.25
C ASP A 54 -16.85 21.32 11.22
N THR A 55 -15.86 20.43 11.34
CA THR A 55 -16.04 18.98 11.32
C THR A 55 -15.91 18.40 12.73
N LYS A 56 -16.18 17.09 12.88
CA LYS A 56 -16.07 16.43 14.17
C LYS A 56 -14.62 16.44 14.66
N ILE A 57 -14.38 17.12 15.78
CA ILE A 57 -13.06 17.16 16.43
C ILE A 57 -12.68 15.75 16.91
N PRO A 58 -11.48 15.24 16.55
CA PRO A 58 -10.96 13.98 17.07
C PRO A 58 -10.84 14.02 18.59
N THR A 59 -11.05 12.88 19.24
CA THR A 59 -10.78 12.77 20.68
C THR A 59 -9.28 12.80 20.91
N ALA A 60 -8.78 13.88 21.50
CA ALA A 60 -7.37 14.04 21.79
C ALA A 60 -6.91 13.06 22.88
N LYS A 61 -5.68 12.56 22.74
CA LYS A 61 -5.01 11.85 23.81
C LYS A 61 -4.55 12.85 24.87
N THR A 62 -4.71 12.51 26.14
CA THR A 62 -4.37 13.41 27.25
C THR A 62 -2.88 13.73 27.30
N GLN A 63 -2.03 12.74 26.97
CA GLN A 63 -0.58 12.88 26.96
C GLN A 63 0.05 11.81 26.06
N TRP A 64 0.96 12.24 25.19
CA TRP A 64 1.82 11.38 24.39
C TRP A 64 3.17 11.22 25.11
N THR A 65 3.69 10.01 25.21
CA THR A 65 4.93 9.67 25.90
C THR A 65 5.75 8.66 25.10
N GLU A 66 7.00 8.41 25.48
CA GLU A 66 7.85 7.36 24.89
C GLU A 66 7.21 5.96 24.90
N ASP A 67 6.22 5.71 25.76
CA ASP A 67 5.46 4.47 25.81
C ASP A 67 4.55 4.28 24.59
N ASP A 68 4.29 5.36 23.88
CA ASP A 68 3.44 5.39 22.67
C ASP A 68 4.25 5.25 21.38
N ASP A 69 5.57 5.34 21.46
CA ASP A 69 6.44 5.16 20.30
C ASP A 69 6.20 3.79 19.68
N CYS A 70 5.97 3.77 18.37
CA CYS A 70 5.69 2.53 17.66
C CYS A 70 6.15 2.55 16.20
N TYR A 71 6.31 1.36 15.65
CA TYR A 71 6.41 1.12 14.22
C TYR A 71 5.02 0.80 13.67
N TYR A 72 4.67 1.45 12.57
CA TYR A 72 3.50 1.10 11.78
C TYR A 72 3.95 0.46 10.49
N PHE A 73 3.82 -0.86 10.41
CA PHE A 73 4.15 -1.66 9.23
C PHE A 73 2.93 -1.86 8.36
N MET A 74 3.13 -1.76 7.05
CA MET A 74 2.12 -2.05 6.04
C MET A 74 2.72 -2.90 4.94
N THR A 75 1.98 -3.94 4.52
CA THR A 75 2.37 -4.81 3.42
C THR A 75 1.14 -5.45 2.78
N TYR A 76 1.35 -6.25 1.74
CA TYR A 76 0.30 -7.03 1.08
C TYR A 76 0.39 -8.50 1.46
N THR A 77 -0.75 -9.19 1.52
CA THR A 77 -0.72 -10.65 1.46
C THR A 77 -0.25 -11.10 0.09
N THR A 78 0.35 -12.28 0.03
CA THR A 78 0.75 -12.89 -1.25
C THR A 78 -0.14 -14.08 -1.62
N TRP A 79 -0.18 -14.37 -2.90
CA TRP A 79 -0.69 -15.61 -3.47
C TRP A 79 0.25 -16.08 -4.57
N GLN A 80 0.75 -17.30 -4.45
CA GLN A 80 1.81 -17.83 -5.34
C GLN A 80 3.02 -16.86 -5.45
N ASP A 81 3.46 -16.32 -4.32
CA ASP A 81 4.57 -15.36 -4.19
C ASP A 81 4.33 -13.97 -4.78
N TYR A 82 3.14 -13.70 -5.34
CA TYR A 82 2.79 -12.38 -5.88
C TYR A 82 1.89 -11.60 -4.91
N PRO A 83 2.17 -10.30 -4.70
CA PRO A 83 1.32 -9.44 -3.87
C PRO A 83 -0.11 -9.40 -4.38
N VAL A 84 -1.09 -9.52 -3.48
CA VAL A 84 -2.52 -9.38 -3.79
C VAL A 84 -2.94 -7.94 -3.47
N LEU A 85 -3.20 -7.18 -4.52
CA LEU A 85 -3.67 -5.80 -4.40
C LEU A 85 -5.16 -5.78 -4.10
N PRO A 86 -5.61 -5.03 -3.08
CA PRO A 86 -7.04 -4.90 -2.77
C PRO A 86 -7.78 -4.20 -3.92
N PRO A 87 -9.12 -4.33 -3.99
CA PRO A 87 -9.92 -3.53 -4.90
C PRO A 87 -9.75 -2.04 -4.54
N VAL A 88 -9.69 -1.19 -5.55
CA VAL A 88 -9.65 0.27 -5.32
C VAL A 88 -10.98 0.68 -4.70
N MET A 89 -10.98 0.97 -3.42
CA MET A 89 -12.13 1.44 -2.67
C MET A 89 -11.93 2.92 -2.29
N GLY A 90 -12.20 3.83 -3.22
CA GLY A 90 -12.24 5.27 -2.96
C GLY A 90 -10.86 5.93 -2.79
N GLU A 91 -10.82 7.25 -2.96
CA GLU A 91 -9.63 8.05 -2.71
C GLU A 91 -9.27 8.05 -1.22
N GLY A 92 -8.02 7.73 -0.90
CA GLY A 92 -7.45 7.93 0.44
C GLY A 92 -7.42 6.73 1.37
N PHE A 93 -7.69 5.51 0.90
CA PHE A 93 -7.52 4.30 1.72
C PHE A 93 -6.19 3.59 1.44
N ASP A 94 -5.60 3.07 2.53
CA ASP A 94 -4.40 2.27 2.48
C ASP A 94 -4.56 1.11 1.49
N GLU A 95 -3.75 1.13 0.45
CA GLU A 95 -3.72 0.09 -0.58
C GLU A 95 -3.18 -1.24 -0.06
N ASN A 96 -2.60 -1.22 1.14
CA ASN A 96 -2.06 -2.41 1.78
C ASN A 96 -3.16 -3.14 2.55
N ASN A 97 -3.16 -4.47 2.47
CA ASN A 97 -4.18 -5.28 3.14
C ASN A 97 -3.74 -5.88 4.48
N VAL A 98 -2.48 -5.71 4.85
CA VAL A 98 -1.94 -6.08 6.17
C VAL A 98 -1.30 -4.87 6.81
N SER A 99 -1.72 -4.53 8.02
CA SER A 99 -1.09 -3.49 8.82
C SER A 99 -0.85 -3.94 10.25
N VAL A 100 0.27 -3.53 10.82
CA VAL A 100 0.69 -3.94 12.15
C VAL A 100 1.25 -2.74 12.90
N ILE A 101 0.75 -2.50 14.12
CA ILE A 101 1.34 -1.59 15.08
C ILE A 101 2.18 -2.39 16.07
N TYR A 102 3.46 -2.04 16.17
CA TYR A 102 4.42 -2.69 17.04
C TYR A 102 5.12 -1.67 17.94
N ASN A 103 5.00 -1.82 19.26
CA ASN A 103 5.68 -0.98 20.24
C ASN A 103 6.62 -1.80 21.13
N LYS A 104 7.15 -1.20 22.20
CA LYS A 104 8.03 -1.85 23.17
C LYS A 104 7.44 -3.10 23.84
N ASN A 105 6.12 -3.24 23.87
CA ASN A 105 5.41 -4.39 24.44
C ASN A 105 5.05 -5.45 23.38
N GLY A 106 5.50 -5.28 22.11
CA GLY A 106 5.22 -6.17 21.00
C GLY A 106 4.07 -5.69 20.10
N ILE A 107 3.39 -6.62 19.43
CA ILE A 107 2.27 -6.32 18.54
C ILE A 107 1.08 -5.80 19.34
N GLN A 108 0.66 -4.57 19.05
CA GLN A 108 -0.51 -3.92 19.67
C GLN A 108 -1.76 -4.09 18.83
N SER A 109 -1.59 -4.08 17.51
CA SER A 109 -2.67 -4.25 16.55
C SER A 109 -2.15 -4.98 15.34
N LEU A 110 -2.93 -5.91 14.82
CA LEU A 110 -2.72 -6.57 13.55
C LEU A 110 -4.05 -6.56 12.82
N SER A 111 -4.07 -5.95 11.65
CA SER A 111 -5.24 -5.91 10.78
C SER A 111 -4.93 -6.56 9.44
N ARG A 112 -5.85 -7.37 8.97
CA ARG A 112 -5.84 -7.96 7.64
C ARG A 112 -7.18 -7.69 6.98
N ASN A 113 -7.17 -6.89 5.94
CA ASN A 113 -8.38 -6.51 5.19
C ASN A 113 -8.47 -7.31 3.89
N GLY A 114 -9.71 -7.58 3.45
CA GLY A 114 -9.95 -8.19 2.14
C GLY A 114 -9.46 -9.63 2.03
N TYR A 115 -9.60 -10.43 3.10
CA TYR A 115 -9.32 -11.86 3.04
C TYR A 115 -10.42 -12.59 2.26
N TYR A 116 -10.01 -13.22 1.16
CA TYR A 116 -10.87 -14.09 0.37
C TYR A 116 -10.15 -15.42 0.13
N PRO A 117 -10.83 -16.56 0.21
CA PRO A 117 -10.27 -17.81 -0.25
C PRO A 117 -10.03 -17.70 -1.76
N LEU A 118 -8.78 -17.97 -2.17
CA LEU A 118 -8.36 -17.88 -3.57
C LEU A 118 -8.22 -19.28 -4.15
N GLU A 119 -8.80 -19.48 -5.33
CA GLU A 119 -8.69 -20.73 -6.09
C GLU A 119 -8.13 -20.42 -7.49
N LEU A 120 -7.19 -21.24 -7.95
CA LEU A 120 -6.67 -21.16 -9.31
C LEU A 120 -7.76 -21.60 -10.29
N LYS A 121 -8.21 -20.70 -11.15
CA LYS A 121 -9.16 -21.02 -12.23
C LYS A 121 -8.45 -21.32 -13.54
N ASN A 122 -7.49 -20.47 -13.93
CA ASN A 122 -6.79 -20.56 -15.19
C ASN A 122 -5.31 -20.16 -15.02
N GLU A 123 -4.46 -20.71 -15.85
CA GLU A 123 -3.11 -20.22 -16.06
C GLU A 123 -3.12 -19.21 -17.22
N VAL A 124 -2.35 -18.14 -17.08
CA VAL A 124 -2.20 -17.12 -18.12
C VAL A 124 -0.73 -16.96 -18.51
N GLU A 125 -0.47 -16.67 -19.76
CA GLU A 125 0.87 -16.39 -20.26
C GLU A 125 1.20 -14.91 -19.99
N VAL A 126 2.13 -14.67 -19.07
CA VAL A 126 2.53 -13.32 -18.67
C VAL A 126 3.50 -12.74 -19.70
N VAL A 127 3.19 -11.56 -20.23
CA VAL A 127 4.09 -10.84 -21.14
C VAL A 127 5.33 -10.33 -20.41
N SER A 128 6.42 -10.11 -21.16
CA SER A 128 7.68 -9.64 -20.56
C SER A 128 7.61 -8.18 -20.08
N PRO A 129 8.44 -7.80 -19.10
CA PRO A 129 8.54 -6.41 -18.65
C PRO A 129 8.88 -5.39 -19.75
N GLU A 130 9.63 -5.80 -20.78
CA GLU A 130 9.95 -4.95 -21.93
C GLU A 130 8.71 -4.61 -22.76
N MET A 131 7.75 -5.55 -22.86
CA MET A 131 6.47 -5.28 -23.52
C MET A 131 5.61 -4.31 -22.70
N VAL A 132 5.67 -4.41 -21.38
CA VAL A 132 5.00 -3.47 -20.46
C VAL A 132 5.57 -2.06 -20.61
N LEU A 133 6.89 -1.91 -20.68
CA LEU A 133 7.53 -0.61 -20.94
C LEU A 133 7.05 0.03 -22.24
N LYS A 134 6.98 -0.75 -23.33
CA LYS A 134 6.45 -0.26 -24.60
C LYS A 134 4.97 0.15 -24.52
N ALA A 135 4.16 -0.60 -23.75
CA ALA A 135 2.77 -0.24 -23.53
C ALA A 135 2.65 1.06 -22.73
N LEU A 136 3.54 1.25 -21.74
CA LEU A 136 3.61 2.45 -20.92
C LEU A 136 4.05 3.67 -21.74
N GLU A 137 5.08 3.53 -22.59
CA GLU A 137 5.50 4.57 -23.54
C GLU A 137 4.33 5.00 -24.45
N LYS A 138 3.59 4.03 -24.99
CA LYS A 138 2.42 4.31 -25.80
C LYS A 138 1.30 4.99 -25.01
N TYR A 139 1.11 4.59 -23.76
CA TYR A 139 0.10 5.18 -22.88
C TYR A 139 0.37 6.68 -22.67
N PHE A 140 1.58 7.02 -22.24
CA PHE A 140 1.97 8.42 -22.02
C PHE A 140 2.15 9.20 -23.31
N GLY A 141 2.61 8.58 -24.40
CA GLY A 141 2.73 9.23 -25.72
C GLY A 141 1.41 9.68 -26.33
N ASN A 142 0.26 9.24 -25.80
CA ASN A 142 -1.06 9.72 -26.16
C ASN A 142 -1.56 10.87 -25.28
N ILE A 143 -0.83 11.25 -24.23
CA ILE A 143 -1.17 12.34 -23.32
C ILE A 143 -0.47 13.60 -23.84
N ILE A 144 -1.22 14.66 -24.08
CA ILE A 144 -0.67 15.95 -24.44
C ILE A 144 -0.27 16.66 -23.16
N SER A 145 0.98 16.54 -22.78
CA SER A 145 1.56 17.14 -21.57
C SER A 145 3.08 17.33 -21.77
N ASP A 146 3.61 18.39 -21.19
CA ASP A 146 5.07 18.62 -21.10
C ASP A 146 5.67 18.02 -19.82
N ASP A 147 4.88 17.22 -19.05
CA ASP A 147 5.33 16.57 -17.84
C ASP A 147 6.40 15.50 -18.11
N ILE A 148 7.26 15.29 -17.14
CA ILE A 148 8.28 14.23 -17.19
C ILE A 148 7.75 13.02 -16.43
N TYR A 149 7.78 11.86 -17.09
CA TYR A 149 7.33 10.58 -16.55
C TYR A 149 8.53 9.68 -16.28
N GLU A 150 8.82 9.42 -14.99
CA GLU A 150 9.92 8.55 -14.58
C GLU A 150 9.37 7.22 -14.04
N VAL A 151 9.64 6.12 -14.74
CA VAL A 151 9.26 4.79 -14.27
C VAL A 151 10.12 4.42 -13.07
N GLN A 152 9.51 4.30 -11.91
CA GLN A 152 10.19 3.94 -10.66
C GLN A 152 10.24 2.43 -10.46
N ARG A 153 9.15 1.74 -10.80
CA ARG A 153 9.02 0.30 -10.59
C ARG A 153 7.99 -0.30 -11.54
N ILE A 154 8.25 -1.54 -11.95
CA ILE A 154 7.29 -2.42 -12.63
C ILE A 154 7.28 -3.73 -11.83
N SER A 155 6.11 -4.16 -11.37
CA SER A 155 5.95 -5.36 -10.55
C SER A 155 4.77 -6.19 -11.02
N LEU A 156 4.94 -7.50 -11.07
CA LEU A 156 3.83 -8.43 -11.29
C LEU A 156 3.08 -8.63 -9.96
N CYS A 157 1.78 -8.44 -10.00
CA CYS A 157 0.90 -8.53 -8.85
C CYS A 157 -0.38 -9.29 -9.22
N GLN A 158 -1.15 -9.68 -8.23
CA GLN A 158 -2.53 -10.13 -8.39
C GLN A 158 -3.46 -8.98 -7.98
N LYS A 159 -4.44 -8.62 -8.80
CA LYS A 159 -5.39 -7.55 -8.47
C LYS A 159 -6.79 -8.10 -8.32
N VAL A 160 -7.46 -7.72 -7.23
CA VAL A 160 -8.87 -8.02 -7.04
C VAL A 160 -9.69 -7.17 -8.02
N VAL A 161 -10.35 -7.83 -8.97
CA VAL A 161 -11.14 -7.16 -10.02
C VAL A 161 -12.63 -7.21 -9.75
N GLN A 162 -13.09 -8.22 -9.02
CA GLN A 162 -14.48 -8.36 -8.64
C GLN A 162 -14.60 -8.97 -7.26
N VAL A 163 -15.49 -8.41 -6.45
CA VAL A 163 -15.88 -8.95 -5.14
C VAL A 163 -17.36 -9.34 -5.19
N ASN A 164 -17.67 -10.55 -4.76
CA ASN A 164 -19.02 -11.01 -4.59
C ASN A 164 -19.30 -11.23 -3.08
N PRO A 165 -19.91 -10.25 -2.40
CA PRO A 165 -20.14 -10.31 -0.95
C PRO A 165 -21.06 -11.47 -0.54
N ASP A 166 -22.05 -11.79 -1.36
CA ASP A 166 -23.03 -12.85 -1.05
C ASP A 166 -22.40 -14.24 -1.06
N LYS A 167 -21.35 -14.42 -1.87
CA LYS A 167 -20.62 -15.69 -1.97
C LYS A 167 -19.33 -15.71 -1.15
N HIS A 168 -18.99 -14.62 -0.48
CA HIS A 168 -17.70 -14.44 0.19
C HIS A 168 -16.52 -14.82 -0.73
N SER A 169 -16.57 -14.39 -1.98
CA SER A 169 -15.55 -14.70 -2.99
C SER A 169 -15.10 -13.45 -3.71
N ALA A 170 -13.87 -13.51 -4.22
CA ALA A 170 -13.31 -12.46 -5.07
C ALA A 170 -12.67 -13.10 -6.30
N GLU A 171 -12.66 -12.35 -7.41
CA GLU A 171 -11.89 -12.69 -8.58
C GLU A 171 -10.62 -11.84 -8.60
N ILE A 172 -9.50 -12.49 -8.85
CA ILE A 172 -8.20 -11.84 -9.00
C ILE A 172 -7.68 -12.11 -10.40
N GLU A 173 -6.98 -11.12 -10.95
CA GLU A 173 -6.29 -11.21 -12.23
C GLU A 173 -4.83 -10.79 -12.08
N PRO A 174 -3.89 -11.44 -12.78
CA PRO A 174 -2.51 -11.01 -12.79
C PRO A 174 -2.37 -9.71 -13.56
N VAL A 175 -1.70 -8.75 -12.92
CA VAL A 175 -1.49 -7.40 -13.46
C VAL A 175 -0.04 -6.97 -13.32
N TRP A 176 0.43 -6.15 -14.25
CA TRP A 176 1.64 -5.37 -14.09
C TRP A 176 1.30 -4.03 -13.44
N GLU A 177 1.75 -3.81 -12.21
CA GLU A 177 1.72 -2.50 -11.56
C GLU A 177 2.93 -1.69 -12.02
N CYS A 178 2.68 -0.54 -12.63
CA CYS A 178 3.70 0.43 -13.00
C CYS A 178 3.60 1.65 -12.10
N ARG A 179 4.64 1.91 -11.31
CA ARG A 179 4.76 3.11 -10.48
C ARG A 179 5.56 4.15 -11.24
N VAL A 180 4.96 5.27 -11.54
CA VAL A 180 5.53 6.35 -12.35
C VAL A 180 5.52 7.64 -11.55
N LEU A 181 6.69 8.23 -11.34
CA LEU A 181 6.80 9.57 -10.79
C LEU A 181 6.53 10.57 -11.89
N VAL A 182 5.47 11.36 -11.72
CA VAL A 182 5.10 12.45 -12.61
C VAL A 182 5.65 13.76 -12.05
N LYS A 183 6.49 14.43 -12.81
CA LYS A 183 7.03 15.75 -12.48
C LYS A 183 6.33 16.78 -13.36
N ASN A 184 5.56 17.65 -12.73
CA ASN A 184 4.80 18.65 -13.43
C ASN A 184 5.72 19.73 -14.00
N SER A 185 5.58 20.03 -15.29
CA SER A 185 6.41 21.05 -15.97
C SER A 185 6.11 22.47 -15.51
N ASP A 186 4.85 22.74 -15.17
CA ASP A 186 4.39 24.08 -14.74
C ASP A 186 4.66 24.34 -13.25
N LEU A 187 4.82 23.27 -12.45
CA LEU A 187 5.08 23.29 -11.01
C LEU A 187 6.25 22.39 -10.68
N PRO A 188 7.51 22.82 -10.91
CA PRO A 188 8.71 21.96 -10.80
C PRO A 188 8.90 21.31 -9.42
N ASP A 189 8.40 21.93 -8.36
CA ASP A 189 8.46 21.40 -6.99
C ASP A 189 7.28 20.45 -6.69
N SER A 190 6.35 20.28 -7.64
CA SER A 190 5.22 19.38 -7.53
C SER A 190 5.49 18.09 -8.29
N SER A 191 5.59 17.00 -7.57
CA SER A 191 5.66 15.67 -8.13
C SER A 191 4.70 14.73 -7.40
N TYR A 192 4.13 13.78 -8.13
CA TYR A 192 3.27 12.77 -7.53
C TYR A 192 3.54 11.39 -8.13
N LEU A 193 3.26 10.36 -7.35
CA LEU A 193 3.37 8.97 -7.80
C LEU A 193 2.03 8.53 -8.41
N GLN A 194 2.08 8.18 -9.70
CA GLN A 194 0.96 7.58 -10.41
C GLN A 194 1.14 6.07 -10.50
N LYS A 195 0.07 5.31 -10.26
CA LYS A 195 0.03 3.87 -10.48
C LYS A 195 -0.81 3.56 -11.69
N ILE A 196 -0.29 2.74 -12.59
CA ILE A 196 -0.97 2.28 -13.79
C ILE A 196 -0.93 0.76 -13.77
N TYR A 197 -2.07 0.15 -14.05
CA TYR A 197 -2.20 -1.29 -14.07
C TYR A 197 -2.48 -1.77 -15.50
N PHE A 198 -1.70 -2.76 -15.94
CA PHE A 198 -1.93 -3.46 -17.19
C PHE A 198 -2.24 -4.93 -16.91
N HIS A 199 -3.26 -5.47 -17.55
CA HIS A 199 -3.50 -6.92 -17.52
C HIS A 199 -2.25 -7.66 -18.00
N ALA A 200 -1.78 -8.66 -17.25
CA ALA A 200 -0.46 -9.25 -17.45
C ALA A 200 -0.29 -10.00 -18.78
N GLU A 201 -1.37 -10.45 -19.41
CA GLU A 201 -1.35 -11.13 -20.70
C GLU A 201 -1.65 -10.19 -21.87
N THR A 202 -2.68 -9.34 -21.74
CA THR A 202 -3.23 -8.57 -22.86
C THR A 202 -2.71 -7.15 -22.98
N LEU A 203 -2.04 -6.63 -21.96
CA LEU A 203 -1.59 -5.23 -21.79
C LEU A 203 -2.74 -4.22 -21.88
N LYS A 204 -3.97 -4.64 -21.64
CA LYS A 204 -5.09 -3.72 -21.50
C LYS A 204 -4.95 -2.96 -20.18
N VAL A 205 -5.13 -1.63 -20.22
CA VAL A 205 -5.17 -0.78 -19.02
C VAL A 205 -6.41 -1.13 -18.19
N MET A 206 -6.23 -1.24 -16.89
CA MET A 206 -7.26 -1.66 -15.95
C MET A 206 -7.63 -0.55 -14.98
#